data_ae1d10fe432d53d7b03fadc920901d43
#
_entry.id   ae1d10fe432d53d7b03fadc920901d43
#
_cell.length_a   1.000
_cell.length_b   1.000
_cell.length_c   1.000
_cell.angle_alpha   90.00
_cell.angle_beta   90.00
_cell.angle_gamma   90.00
#
_symmetry.space_group_name_H-M   'P 1'
#
loop_
_entity.id
_entity.type
_entity.pdbx_description
1 polymer ?
#
loop_
_entity_poly.entity_id
_entity_poly.type
_entity_poly.pdbx_seq_one_letter_code
_entity_poly.pdbx_strand_id
1 'polypeptide(L)'
;MSIATRKRPYRWVLLRHTGAPDDLRGIHYDLLVEDEKFCRTWRLSDIPLLDGPYVDSVYISPHNLDWLEIKEKVVSGNRGVATRIKKGIFLQSLPSIEKNSINLSLKWENVDSHLVINENGCRICRKQ
;
A
#
# COMPACT_ATOMS: atom_id res chain seq x y z
N MET A 1 -20.27 13.76 9.95
CA MET A 1 -20.60 12.49 9.27
C MET A 1 -19.61 11.42 9.66
N SER A 2 -20.09 10.29 10.10
CA SER A 2 -19.22 9.19 10.51
C SER A 2 -18.68 8.44 9.29
N ILE A 3 -17.47 7.93 9.41
CA ILE A 3 -16.88 7.05 8.40
C ILE A 3 -17.52 5.66 8.59
N ALA A 4 -18.04 5.09 7.51
CA ALA A 4 -18.61 3.76 7.56
C ALA A 4 -17.51 2.73 7.86
N THR A 5 -17.78 1.83 8.80
CA THR A 5 -16.88 0.73 9.13
C THR A 5 -17.33 -0.52 8.37
N ARG A 6 -16.39 -1.24 7.79
CA ARG A 6 -16.68 -2.47 7.06
C ARG A 6 -17.11 -3.57 8.02
N LYS A 7 -17.97 -4.48 7.56
CA LYS A 7 -18.42 -5.63 8.36
C LYS A 7 -17.30 -6.63 8.64
N ARG A 8 -16.31 -6.70 7.74
CA ARG A 8 -15.11 -7.52 7.90
C ARG A 8 -13.87 -6.66 7.65
N PRO A 9 -12.74 -6.99 8.25
CA PRO A 9 -11.52 -6.26 7.93
C PRO A 9 -11.08 -6.51 6.48
N TYR A 10 -10.58 -5.47 5.87
CA TYR A 10 -9.88 -5.55 4.59
C TYR A 10 -8.39 -5.55 4.86
N ARG A 11 -7.64 -6.04 3.89
CA ARG A 11 -6.19 -6.25 4.05
C ARG A 11 -5.40 -5.19 3.29
N TRP A 12 -4.20 -4.96 3.76
CA TRP A 12 -3.20 -4.20 3.02
C TRP A 12 -1.87 -4.94 3.07
N VAL A 13 -1.06 -4.80 2.05
CA VAL A 13 0.29 -5.37 2.00
C VAL A 13 1.24 -4.35 1.40
N LEU A 14 2.50 -4.44 1.78
CA LEU A 14 3.58 -3.69 1.14
C LEU A 14 4.52 -4.72 0.52
N LEU A 15 4.72 -4.62 -0.80
CA LEU A 15 5.60 -5.49 -1.56
C LEU A 15 6.87 -4.74 -1.91
N ARG A 16 8.01 -5.42 -1.79
CA ARG A 16 9.25 -4.94 -2.38
C ARG A 16 9.39 -5.59 -3.75
N HIS A 17 9.59 -4.78 -4.77
CA HIS A 17 9.75 -5.24 -6.13
C HIS A 17 11.16 -4.91 -6.61
N THR A 18 11.92 -5.94 -7.00
CA THR A 18 13.29 -5.79 -7.48
C THR A 18 13.42 -6.35 -8.87
N GLY A 19 14.34 -5.78 -9.67
CA GLY A 19 14.67 -6.32 -10.99
C GLY A 19 13.67 -6.00 -12.09
N ALA A 20 12.78 -5.03 -11.90
CA ALA A 20 11.90 -4.59 -12.97
C ALA A 20 12.70 -3.86 -14.05
N PRO A 21 12.58 -4.24 -15.33
CA PRO A 21 13.44 -3.67 -16.37
C PRO A 21 13.28 -2.16 -16.59
N ASP A 22 12.09 -1.62 -16.29
CA ASP A 22 11.76 -0.21 -16.46
C ASP A 22 12.05 0.62 -15.21
N ASP A 23 12.57 0.01 -14.14
CA ASP A 23 12.91 0.69 -12.91
C ASP A 23 14.41 0.95 -12.87
N LEU A 24 14.81 2.19 -13.11
CA LEU A 24 16.22 2.58 -13.15
C LEU A 24 16.92 2.42 -11.81
N ARG A 25 16.18 2.49 -10.71
CA ARG A 25 16.74 2.27 -9.36
C ARG A 25 16.90 0.78 -9.04
N GLY A 26 16.23 -0.09 -9.79
CA GLY A 26 16.26 -1.53 -9.57
C GLY A 26 15.40 -2.01 -8.41
N ILE A 27 14.77 -1.10 -7.66
CA ILE A 27 13.93 -1.43 -6.52
C ILE A 27 12.84 -0.36 -6.34
N HIS A 28 11.62 -0.81 -6.09
CA HIS A 28 10.53 0.05 -5.64
C HIS A 28 9.59 -0.76 -4.73
N TYR A 29 8.62 -0.09 -4.16
CA TYR A 29 7.69 -0.70 -3.23
C TYR A 29 6.27 -0.46 -3.72
N ASP A 30 5.44 -1.50 -3.70
CA ASP A 30 4.04 -1.38 -4.08
C ASP A 30 3.17 -1.59 -2.84
N LEU A 31 2.40 -0.57 -2.51
CA LEU A 31 1.41 -0.63 -1.44
C LEU A 31 0.07 -1.02 -2.05
N LEU A 32 -0.45 -2.16 -1.63
CA LEU A 32 -1.73 -2.68 -2.08
C LEU A 32 -2.74 -2.57 -0.96
N VAL A 33 -3.86 -1.94 -1.26
CA VAL A 33 -4.95 -1.73 -0.30
C VAL A 33 -6.20 -2.39 -0.86
N GLU A 34 -6.72 -3.40 -0.16
CA GLU A 34 -7.88 -4.16 -0.61
C GLU A 34 -9.09 -3.25 -0.80
N ASP A 35 -9.74 -3.34 -1.95
CA ASP A 35 -11.04 -2.77 -2.24
C ASP A 35 -12.00 -3.94 -2.53
N GLU A 36 -13.16 -3.69 -3.12
CA GLU A 36 -14.17 -4.74 -3.30
C GLU A 36 -13.68 -5.93 -4.14
N LYS A 37 -13.14 -5.67 -5.34
CA LYS A 37 -12.76 -6.72 -6.30
C LYS A 37 -11.32 -6.64 -6.75
N PHE A 38 -10.56 -5.70 -6.21
CA PHE A 38 -9.17 -5.48 -6.61
C PHE A 38 -8.44 -4.78 -5.47
N CYS A 39 -7.13 -4.57 -5.64
CA CYS A 39 -6.32 -3.79 -4.71
C CYS A 39 -5.97 -2.46 -5.35
N ARG A 40 -6.33 -1.35 -4.72
CA ARG A 40 -5.78 -0.05 -5.10
C ARG A 40 -4.30 -0.09 -4.83
N THR A 41 -3.49 0.40 -5.75
CA THR A 41 -2.05 0.24 -5.69
C THR A 41 -1.33 1.55 -5.87
N TRP A 42 -0.37 1.80 -4.97
CA TRP A 42 0.53 2.96 -5.06
C TRP A 42 1.95 2.45 -5.11
N ARG A 43 2.73 2.94 -6.07
CA ARG A 43 4.16 2.68 -6.13
C ARG A 43 4.86 3.72 -5.26
N LEU A 44 5.64 3.25 -4.30
CA LEU A 44 6.38 4.11 -3.37
C LEU A 44 7.87 4.06 -3.68
N SER A 45 8.53 5.21 -3.55
CA SER A 45 9.99 5.28 -3.76
C SER A 45 10.76 4.57 -2.64
N ASP A 46 10.22 4.58 -1.43
CA ASP A 46 10.87 4.02 -0.25
C ASP A 46 9.84 3.47 0.71
N ILE A 47 10.29 2.73 1.73
CA ILE A 47 9.43 2.30 2.83
C ILE A 47 9.19 3.51 3.73
N PRO A 48 7.93 3.93 3.95
CA PRO A 48 7.66 5.02 4.90
C PRO A 48 8.11 4.64 6.30
N LEU A 49 8.74 5.56 7.00
CA LEU A 49 9.15 5.37 8.39
C LEU A 49 8.09 5.96 9.32
N LEU A 50 7.88 5.32 10.46
CA LEU A 50 6.96 5.82 11.46
C LEU A 50 7.36 7.24 11.88
N ASP A 51 6.42 8.18 11.74
CA ASP A 51 6.62 9.61 11.97
C ASP A 51 7.69 10.25 11.08
N GLY A 52 8.08 9.55 10.01
CA GLY A 52 9.06 10.07 9.06
C GLY A 52 8.46 11.01 8.02
N PRO A 53 9.28 11.48 7.08
CA PRO A 53 8.79 12.34 6.00
C PRO A 53 7.94 11.59 5.00
N TYR A 54 7.26 12.32 4.13
CA TYR A 54 6.58 11.73 2.99
C TYR A 54 7.60 11.06 2.07
N VAL A 55 7.24 9.86 1.58
CA VAL A 55 7.95 9.23 0.46
C VAL A 55 7.12 9.45 -0.80
N ASP A 56 7.79 9.50 -1.95
CA ASP A 56 7.08 9.70 -3.22
C ASP A 56 6.13 8.53 -3.47
N SER A 57 4.94 8.84 -3.94
CA SER A 57 3.94 7.84 -4.28
C SER A 57 3.29 8.15 -5.62
N VAL A 58 3.01 7.10 -6.39
CA VAL A 58 2.31 7.21 -7.68
C VAL A 58 1.19 6.18 -7.68
N TYR A 59 -0.03 6.64 -7.93
CA TYR A 59 -1.17 5.74 -8.08
C TYR A 59 -1.05 5.03 -9.42
N ILE A 60 -1.04 3.68 -9.39
CA ILE A 60 -0.85 2.86 -10.58
C ILE A 60 -2.05 1.94 -10.79
N SER A 61 -2.01 1.15 -11.87
CA SER A 61 -3.07 0.21 -12.19
C SER A 61 -3.32 -0.76 -11.03
N PRO A 62 -4.58 -1.11 -10.76
CA PRO A 62 -4.90 -1.98 -9.63
C PRO A 62 -4.31 -3.39 -9.84
N HIS A 63 -4.03 -4.05 -8.73
CA HIS A 63 -3.64 -5.45 -8.70
C HIS A 63 -4.84 -6.30 -8.33
N ASN A 64 -4.86 -7.57 -8.76
CA ASN A 64 -5.93 -8.46 -8.35
C ASN A 64 -5.74 -8.90 -6.88
N LEU A 65 -6.80 -9.44 -6.30
CA LEU A 65 -6.82 -9.78 -4.87
C LEU A 65 -5.83 -10.88 -4.50
N ASP A 66 -5.41 -11.72 -5.44
CA ASP A 66 -4.47 -12.80 -5.18
C ASP A 66 -3.13 -12.29 -4.64
N TRP A 67 -2.76 -11.07 -4.99
CA TRP A 67 -1.52 -10.47 -4.52
C TRP A 67 -1.48 -10.26 -3.01
N LEU A 68 -2.63 -10.26 -2.34
CA LEU A 68 -2.70 -10.15 -0.88
C LEU A 68 -2.22 -11.44 -0.19
N GLU A 69 -2.21 -12.57 -0.90
CA GLU A 69 -1.80 -13.87 -0.35
C GLU A 69 -0.36 -14.22 -0.69
N ILE A 70 0.26 -13.49 -1.61
CA ILE A 70 1.58 -13.83 -2.11
C ILE A 70 2.66 -13.35 -1.16
N LYS A 71 3.55 -14.27 -0.74
CA LYS A 71 4.71 -13.91 0.07
C LYS A 71 5.89 -13.52 -0.80
N GLU A 72 6.11 -14.27 -1.89
CA GLU A 72 7.15 -13.99 -2.86
C GLU A 72 6.75 -14.54 -4.21
N LYS A 73 7.00 -13.82 -5.28
CA LYS A 73 6.66 -14.24 -6.63
C LYS A 73 7.62 -13.65 -7.66
N VAL A 74 8.09 -14.51 -8.56
CA VAL A 74 8.76 -14.08 -9.78
C VAL A 74 7.68 -13.53 -10.70
N VAL A 75 7.82 -12.26 -11.09
CA VAL A 75 6.82 -11.59 -11.93
C VAL A 75 7.01 -12.02 -13.39
N SER A 76 5.92 -12.46 -14.03
CA SER A 76 5.95 -12.96 -15.40
C SER A 76 6.50 -11.91 -16.39
N GLY A 77 7.06 -12.37 -17.50
CA GLY A 77 7.63 -11.48 -18.51
C GLY A 77 8.98 -10.90 -18.10
N ASN A 78 9.73 -11.60 -17.26
CA ASN A 78 11.06 -11.17 -16.82
C ASN A 78 11.04 -9.79 -16.14
N ARG A 79 10.02 -9.55 -15.32
CA ARG A 79 9.81 -8.27 -14.64
C ARG A 79 10.26 -8.27 -13.18
N GLY A 80 11.15 -9.20 -12.80
CA GLY A 80 11.76 -9.22 -11.48
C GLY A 80 10.99 -10.03 -10.46
N VAL A 81 11.21 -9.71 -9.18
CA VAL A 81 10.67 -10.46 -8.03
C VAL A 81 9.94 -9.51 -7.09
N ALA A 82 8.74 -9.91 -6.66
CA ALA A 82 7.98 -9.19 -5.65
C ALA A 82 7.98 -9.98 -4.35
N THR A 83 8.30 -9.34 -3.24
CA THR A 83 8.38 -9.95 -1.91
C THR A 83 7.53 -9.15 -0.93
N ARG A 84 6.63 -9.81 -0.20
CA ARG A 84 5.83 -9.12 0.81
C ARG A 84 6.68 -8.84 2.04
N ILE A 85 6.79 -7.56 2.40
CA ILE A 85 7.59 -7.13 3.55
C ILE A 85 6.75 -6.66 4.73
N LYS A 86 5.52 -6.20 4.49
CA LYS A 86 4.59 -5.81 5.55
C LYS A 86 3.17 -6.19 5.16
N LYS A 87 2.33 -6.45 6.17
CA LYS A 87 0.91 -6.73 5.97
C LYS A 87 0.11 -6.28 7.19
N GLY A 88 -1.18 -6.10 6.99
CA GLY A 88 -2.10 -5.81 8.07
C GLY A 88 -3.54 -5.72 7.60
N ILE A 89 -4.38 -5.19 8.47
CA ILE A 89 -5.80 -5.02 8.19
C ILE A 89 -6.24 -3.59 8.51
N PHE A 90 -7.38 -3.20 7.95
CA PHE A 90 -8.05 -1.95 8.28
C PHE A 90 -9.56 -2.16 8.19
N LEU A 91 -10.31 -1.33 8.92
CA LEU A 91 -11.78 -1.46 9.03
C LEU A 91 -12.54 -0.33 8.36
N GLN A 92 -11.86 0.74 8.00
CA GLN A 92 -12.48 1.90 7.39
C GLN A 92 -12.88 1.62 5.95
N SER A 93 -13.97 2.27 5.51
CA SER A 93 -14.29 2.29 4.09
C SER A 93 -13.36 3.24 3.35
N LEU A 94 -12.94 2.83 2.16
CA LEU A 94 -12.11 3.67 1.32
C LEU A 94 -12.94 4.78 0.69
N PRO A 95 -12.34 5.96 0.45
CA PRO A 95 -13.03 7.02 -0.29
C PRO A 95 -13.24 6.60 -1.75
N SER A 96 -14.00 7.41 -2.48
CA SER A 96 -14.20 7.19 -3.91
C SER A 96 -12.87 6.97 -4.64
N ILE A 97 -12.86 6.06 -5.60
CA ILE A 97 -11.66 5.75 -6.38
C ILE A 97 -11.14 6.97 -7.17
N GLU A 98 -11.99 7.96 -7.42
CA GLU A 98 -11.61 9.19 -8.09
C GLU A 98 -10.66 10.04 -7.24
N LYS A 99 -10.63 9.78 -5.93
CA LYS A 99 -9.73 10.49 -5.01
C LYS A 99 -8.54 9.59 -4.75
N ASN A 100 -7.36 10.04 -5.15
CA ASN A 100 -6.12 9.30 -4.92
C ASN A 100 -5.58 9.50 -3.50
N SER A 101 -6.33 10.21 -2.65
CA SER A 101 -5.96 10.45 -1.26
C SER A 101 -6.66 9.46 -0.35
N ILE A 102 -5.91 8.91 0.60
CA ILE A 102 -6.48 8.06 1.65
C ILE A 102 -5.88 8.40 3.00
N ASN A 103 -6.63 8.10 4.05
CA ASN A 103 -6.15 8.19 5.42
C ASN A 103 -6.75 6.98 6.16
N LEU A 104 -5.91 5.99 6.43
CA LEU A 104 -6.34 4.75 7.05
C LEU A 104 -5.74 4.60 8.44
N SER A 105 -6.57 4.16 9.39
CA SER A 105 -6.09 3.72 10.70
C SER A 105 -5.67 2.26 10.60
N LEU A 106 -4.43 1.98 10.93
CA LEU A 106 -3.88 0.62 10.87
C LEU A 106 -2.72 0.49 11.85
N LYS A 107 -2.20 -0.70 12.00
CA LYS A 107 -0.98 -0.92 12.78
C LYS A 107 0.20 -0.99 11.82
N TRP A 108 1.19 -0.15 12.07
CA TRP A 108 2.45 -0.16 11.35
C TRP A 108 3.55 -0.56 12.33
N GLU A 109 4.18 -1.71 12.07
CA GLU A 109 5.19 -2.27 12.99
C GLU A 109 4.64 -2.37 14.43
N ASN A 110 3.38 -2.84 14.56
CA ASN A 110 2.66 -3.01 15.81
C ASN A 110 2.33 -1.69 16.55
N VAL A 111 2.45 -0.55 15.88
CA VAL A 111 2.10 0.76 16.45
C VAL A 111 0.83 1.27 15.78
N ASP A 112 -0.15 1.69 16.59
CA ASP A 112 -1.36 2.30 16.08
C ASP A 112 -1.00 3.59 15.33
N SER A 113 -1.38 3.65 14.06
CA SER A 113 -0.87 4.65 13.14
C SER A 113 -1.94 5.09 12.15
N HIS A 114 -1.65 6.19 11.46
CA HIS A 114 -2.37 6.63 10.27
C HIS A 114 -1.46 6.46 9.06
N LEU A 115 -1.96 5.75 8.05
CA LEU A 115 -1.36 5.73 6.73
C LEU A 115 -2.01 6.85 5.93
N VAL A 116 -1.22 7.81 5.51
CA VAL A 116 -1.71 8.99 4.80
C VAL A 116 -1.09 9.04 3.41
N ILE A 117 -1.93 9.11 2.38
CA ILE A 117 -1.48 9.33 1.00
C ILE A 117 -2.23 10.53 0.45
N ASN A 118 -1.49 11.47 -0.10
CA ASN A 118 -2.04 12.68 -0.72
C ASN A 118 -1.06 13.19 -1.78
N GLU A 119 -1.23 14.41 -2.24
CA GLU A 119 -0.38 15.00 -3.29
C GLU A 119 1.09 15.14 -2.86
N ASN A 120 1.37 15.08 -1.56
CA ASN A 120 2.75 15.15 -1.05
C ASN A 120 3.45 13.79 -1.00
N GLY A 121 2.71 12.71 -1.19
CA GLY A 121 3.24 11.36 -1.14
C GLY A 121 2.56 10.50 -0.08
N CYS A 122 3.32 9.57 0.49
CA CYS A 122 2.84 8.63 1.50
C CYS A 122 3.66 8.79 2.78
N ARG A 123 2.99 8.82 3.92
CA ARG A 123 3.66 8.83 5.23
C ARG A 123 2.85 8.03 6.25
N ILE A 124 3.57 7.62 7.31
CA ILE A 124 2.97 6.91 8.44
C ILE A 124 3.14 7.80 9.67
N CYS A 125 2.03 8.11 10.33
CA CYS A 125 2.04 8.91 11.55
C CYS A 125 1.49 8.10 12.71
N ARG A 126 2.17 8.15 13.85
CA ARG A 126 1.68 7.53 15.08
C ARG A 126 0.37 8.20 15.50
N LYS A 127 -0.60 7.42 15.95
CA LYS A 127 -1.80 7.97 16.56
C LYS A 127 -1.47 8.63 17.89
N GLN A 128 -2.08 9.78 18.11
CA GLN A 128 -1.96 10.51 19.36
C GLN A 128 -2.89 9.93 20.42
#